data_e92295470435d05b99deedd97b9a9e13
#
_entry.id   e92295470435d05b99deedd97b9a9e13
#
_cell.length_a   1.000
_cell.length_b   1.000
_cell.length_c   1.000
_cell.angle_alpha   90.00
_cell.angle_beta   90.00
_cell.angle_gamma   90.00
#
_symmetry.space_group_name_H-M   'P 1'
#
loop_
_entity.id
_entity.type
_entity.pdbx_description
1 polymer ?
#
loop_
_entity_poly.entity_id
_entity_poly.type
_entity_poly.pdbx_seq_one_letter_code
_entity_poly.pdbx_strand_id
1 'polypeptide(L)'
;MDEAFQEWMTWREATRDEPLEGMGTFFDARVEAYEAHMARWEAHYRWMARLLPDGVRTLLDLGCGTGLELDRIFERFPDLAVTGVDLSPDMLGRLARKHAGKRLTLLCADYFACDFGESRFDAAVSFETLHHWPAARKTELFRRLRRALRPGGCYLQCDYVATSRAMEDAAMAECARRRARDGVPEDAFVHFDMPLTLAHEMQCLRDAGFATVEPLGFLPGDGHTAMLGAVR
;
A
#
# COMPACT_ATOMS: atom_id res chain seq x y z
N MET A 1 3.63 -24.15 11.68
CA MET A 1 3.88 -22.68 11.77
C MET A 1 5.16 -22.45 11.03
N ASP A 2 5.13 -21.63 10.00
CA ASP A 2 6.35 -21.30 9.25
C ASP A 2 7.21 -20.28 10.02
N GLU A 3 8.45 -20.05 9.57
CA GLU A 3 9.42 -19.20 10.22
C GLU A 3 8.91 -17.77 10.42
N ALA A 4 8.30 -17.21 9.39
CA ALA A 4 7.75 -15.86 9.43
C ALA A 4 6.63 -15.68 10.45
N PHE A 5 5.75 -16.64 10.57
CA PHE A 5 4.72 -16.57 11.61
C PHE A 5 5.34 -16.70 13.01
N GLN A 6 6.40 -17.47 13.17
CA GLN A 6 7.15 -17.54 14.45
C GLN A 6 7.83 -16.22 14.78
N GLU A 7 8.46 -15.56 13.80
CA GLU A 7 9.06 -14.25 13.96
C GLU A 7 8.01 -13.21 14.34
N TRP A 8 6.85 -13.21 13.66
CA TRP A 8 5.73 -12.32 13.98
C TRP A 8 5.22 -12.56 15.41
N MET A 9 5.10 -13.82 15.85
CA MET A 9 4.68 -14.15 17.21
C MET A 9 5.68 -13.64 18.25
N THR A 10 6.99 -13.73 17.96
CA THR A 10 8.05 -13.21 18.82
C THR A 10 7.98 -11.69 18.93
N TRP A 11 7.82 -11.01 17.79
CA TRP A 11 7.65 -9.57 17.74
C TRP A 11 6.39 -9.14 18.52
N ARG A 12 5.28 -9.81 18.33
CA ARG A 12 4.01 -9.55 19.04
C ARG A 12 4.19 -9.60 20.55
N GLU A 13 4.91 -10.60 21.05
CA GLU A 13 5.14 -10.73 22.50
C GLU A 13 6.10 -9.64 23.02
N ALA A 14 7.13 -9.32 22.27
CA ALA A 14 8.08 -8.25 22.63
C ALA A 14 7.44 -6.86 22.67
N THR A 15 6.47 -6.61 21.80
CA THR A 15 5.77 -5.30 21.68
C THR A 15 4.38 -5.28 22.33
N ARG A 16 4.06 -6.30 23.11
CA ARG A 16 2.69 -6.55 23.63
C ARG A 16 2.06 -5.36 24.34
N ASP A 17 2.87 -4.63 25.09
CA ASP A 17 2.43 -3.50 25.93
C ASP A 17 2.65 -2.14 25.27
N GLU A 18 3.22 -2.10 24.07
CA GLU A 18 3.38 -0.86 23.30
C GLU A 18 1.99 -0.33 22.88
N PRO A 19 1.76 1.00 23.01
CA PRO A 19 0.49 1.61 22.61
C PRO A 19 0.38 1.64 21.07
N LEU A 20 -0.87 1.63 20.57
CA LEU A 20 -1.11 1.89 19.16
C LEU A 20 -0.86 3.35 18.84
N GLU A 21 -0.01 3.60 17.83
CA GLU A 21 0.23 4.93 17.30
C GLU A 21 -0.74 5.24 16.14
N GLY A 22 -1.22 6.50 16.06
CA GLY A 22 -1.94 6.96 14.88
C GLY A 22 -1.03 6.97 13.65
N MET A 23 -1.55 6.59 12.48
CA MET A 23 -0.76 6.43 11.24
C MET A 23 0.03 7.69 10.88
N GLY A 24 -0.60 8.86 10.85
CA GLY A 24 0.08 10.12 10.55
C GLY A 24 1.22 10.42 11.53
N THR A 25 0.94 10.31 12.84
CA THR A 25 1.93 10.54 13.90
C THR A 25 3.13 9.60 13.79
N PHE A 26 2.87 8.33 13.44
CA PHE A 26 3.93 7.33 13.26
C PHE A 26 4.91 7.74 12.16
N PHE A 27 4.41 8.14 10.99
CA PHE A 27 5.24 8.52 9.86
C PHE A 27 5.90 9.89 10.02
N ASP A 28 5.19 10.88 10.57
CA ASP A 28 5.77 12.21 10.83
C ASP A 28 6.97 12.12 11.77
N ALA A 29 6.90 11.29 12.81
CA ALA A 29 8.00 11.10 13.75
C ALA A 29 9.22 10.39 13.12
N ARG A 30 9.05 9.64 12.02
CA ARG A 30 10.08 8.80 11.39
C ARG A 30 10.53 9.28 10.01
N VAL A 31 10.00 10.40 9.53
CA VAL A 31 10.21 10.91 8.17
C VAL A 31 11.69 11.08 7.80
N GLU A 32 12.57 11.44 8.75
CA GLU A 32 14.00 11.61 8.50
C GLU A 32 14.72 10.29 8.19
N ALA A 33 14.33 9.19 8.84
CA ALA A 33 14.94 7.88 8.65
C ALA A 33 14.20 7.01 7.63
N TYR A 34 13.04 7.46 7.16
CA TYR A 34 12.10 6.68 6.35
C TYR A 34 12.74 6.13 5.06
N GLU A 35 13.37 6.98 4.24
CA GLU A 35 13.95 6.54 2.98
C GLU A 35 15.11 5.57 3.17
N ALA A 36 15.92 5.75 4.20
CA ALA A 36 16.99 4.81 4.53
C ALA A 36 16.43 3.44 4.95
N HIS A 37 15.33 3.44 5.72
CA HIS A 37 14.64 2.21 6.09
C HIS A 37 14.03 1.51 4.88
N MET A 38 13.41 2.26 3.99
CA MET A 38 12.71 1.75 2.80
C MET A 38 13.65 1.39 1.64
N ALA A 39 14.94 1.72 1.71
CA ALA A 39 15.91 1.40 0.65
C ALA A 39 16.04 -0.10 0.36
N ARG A 40 15.67 -0.97 1.32
CA ARG A 40 15.66 -2.43 1.15
C ARG A 40 14.73 -2.91 0.04
N TRP A 41 13.69 -2.14 -0.29
CA TRP A 41 12.72 -2.46 -1.35
C TRP A 41 13.07 -1.89 -2.73
N GLU A 42 14.27 -1.38 -2.93
CA GLU A 42 14.70 -0.81 -4.21
C GLU A 42 14.45 -1.74 -5.41
N ALA A 43 14.64 -3.05 -5.23
CA ALA A 43 14.37 -4.04 -6.28
C ALA A 43 12.88 -4.15 -6.62
N HIS A 44 12.00 -3.99 -5.63
CA HIS A 44 10.55 -4.00 -5.80
C HIS A 44 10.07 -2.74 -6.54
N TYR A 45 10.62 -1.56 -6.22
CA TYR A 45 10.30 -0.32 -6.95
C TYR A 45 10.65 -0.44 -8.44
N ARG A 46 11.83 -0.97 -8.75
CA ARG A 46 12.24 -1.26 -10.13
C ARG A 46 11.34 -2.28 -10.80
N TRP A 47 10.93 -3.29 -10.07
CA TRP A 47 10.03 -4.32 -10.60
C TRP A 47 8.64 -3.73 -10.89
N MET A 48 8.05 -2.99 -9.96
CA MET A 48 6.77 -2.30 -10.17
C MET A 48 6.83 -1.37 -11.40
N ALA A 49 7.87 -0.55 -11.53
CA ALA A 49 8.04 0.32 -12.67
C ALA A 49 8.10 -0.45 -14.02
N ARG A 50 8.74 -1.63 -14.05
CA ARG A 50 8.80 -2.49 -15.25
C ARG A 50 7.48 -3.13 -15.63
N LEU A 51 6.61 -3.40 -14.64
CA LEU A 51 5.32 -4.04 -14.84
C LEU A 51 4.24 -3.09 -15.37
N LEU A 52 4.40 -1.79 -15.19
CA LEU A 52 3.48 -0.82 -15.78
C LEU A 52 3.49 -0.94 -17.31
N PRO A 53 2.30 -0.96 -17.96
CA PRO A 53 2.22 -1.05 -19.42
C PRO A 53 2.86 0.15 -20.13
N ASP A 54 3.38 -0.07 -21.33
CA ASP A 54 3.81 1.02 -22.19
C ASP A 54 2.63 1.94 -22.53
N GLY A 55 2.91 3.25 -22.62
CA GLY A 55 1.88 4.23 -22.98
C GLY A 55 1.02 4.76 -21.83
N VAL A 56 1.28 4.36 -20.58
CA VAL A 56 0.67 4.96 -19.39
C VAL A 56 1.02 6.44 -19.33
N ARG A 57 0.00 7.31 -19.17
CA ARG A 57 0.13 8.78 -19.14
C ARG A 57 -0.39 9.37 -17.83
N THR A 58 -1.27 8.66 -17.14
CA THR A 58 -1.88 9.10 -15.88
C THR A 58 -1.84 7.97 -14.86
N LEU A 59 -1.29 8.26 -13.69
CA LEU A 59 -1.12 7.32 -12.59
C LEU A 59 -1.80 7.85 -11.33
N LEU A 60 -2.48 6.97 -10.61
CA LEU A 60 -2.91 7.20 -9.23
C LEU A 60 -1.99 6.40 -8.30
N ASP A 61 -1.43 7.05 -7.30
CA ASP A 61 -0.54 6.46 -6.31
C ASP A 61 -1.13 6.58 -4.91
N LEU A 62 -1.48 5.45 -4.31
CA LEU A 62 -2.13 5.35 -3.00
C LEU A 62 -1.09 5.12 -1.91
N GLY A 63 -1.03 6.03 -0.93
CA GLY A 63 -0.01 6.00 0.12
C GLY A 63 1.38 6.32 -0.45
N CYS A 64 1.45 7.36 -1.30
CA CYS A 64 2.65 7.66 -2.09
C CYS A 64 3.88 8.09 -1.28
N GLY A 65 3.75 8.37 0.02
CA GLY A 65 4.84 8.73 0.91
C GLY A 65 5.78 9.79 0.32
N THR A 66 7.08 9.48 0.32
CA THR A 66 8.12 10.32 -0.32
C THR A 66 8.34 9.99 -1.81
N GLY A 67 7.54 9.05 -2.39
CA GLY A 67 7.58 8.67 -3.81
C GLY A 67 8.82 7.87 -4.19
N LEU A 68 9.19 6.85 -3.41
CA LEU A 68 10.34 5.99 -3.71
C LEU A 68 10.09 5.12 -4.95
N GLU A 69 8.87 4.58 -5.11
CA GLU A 69 8.44 3.90 -6.32
C GLU A 69 8.39 4.86 -7.52
N LEU A 70 8.00 6.12 -7.30
CA LEU A 70 7.97 7.14 -8.34
C LEU A 70 9.36 7.49 -8.88
N ASP A 71 10.44 7.34 -8.09
CA ASP A 71 11.81 7.50 -8.57
C ASP A 71 12.06 6.60 -9.78
N ARG A 72 11.64 5.33 -9.70
CA ARG A 72 11.82 4.33 -10.75
C ARG A 72 10.77 4.42 -11.86
N ILE A 73 9.55 4.82 -11.51
CA ILE A 73 8.48 5.03 -12.48
C ILE A 73 8.81 6.21 -13.39
N PHE A 74 9.32 7.33 -12.86
CA PHE A 74 9.71 8.50 -13.68
C PHE A 74 10.96 8.29 -14.52
N GLU A 75 11.85 7.34 -14.18
CA GLU A 75 12.94 6.93 -15.07
C GLU A 75 12.38 6.34 -16.38
N ARG A 76 11.29 5.59 -16.32
CA ARG A 76 10.65 4.96 -17.46
C ARG A 76 9.62 5.87 -18.16
N PHE A 77 8.89 6.65 -17.39
CA PHE A 77 7.79 7.51 -17.84
C PHE A 77 8.03 8.98 -17.42
N PRO A 78 8.99 9.69 -18.03
CA PRO A 78 9.41 11.01 -17.56
C PRO A 78 8.31 12.08 -17.60
N ASP A 79 7.31 11.94 -18.47
CA ASP A 79 6.20 12.88 -18.69
C ASP A 79 4.88 12.43 -18.02
N LEU A 80 4.93 11.39 -17.19
CA LEU A 80 3.78 10.84 -16.48
C LEU A 80 3.10 11.89 -15.60
N ALA A 81 1.77 11.98 -15.66
CA ALA A 81 0.99 12.77 -14.73
C ALA A 81 0.58 11.87 -13.55
N VAL A 82 1.04 12.19 -12.36
CA VAL A 82 0.77 11.42 -11.15
C VAL A 82 -0.16 12.19 -10.22
N THR A 83 -1.19 11.51 -9.72
CA THR A 83 -1.96 11.94 -8.56
C THR A 83 -1.55 11.07 -7.38
N GLY A 84 -0.84 11.64 -6.43
CA GLY A 84 -0.42 10.96 -5.19
C GLY A 84 -1.33 11.33 -4.03
N VAL A 85 -1.68 10.35 -3.20
CA VAL A 85 -2.49 10.53 -1.99
C VAL A 85 -1.72 9.99 -0.80
N ASP A 86 -1.53 10.82 0.22
CA ASP A 86 -0.92 10.43 1.48
C ASP A 86 -1.48 11.24 2.65
N LEU A 87 -1.43 10.70 3.86
CA LEU A 87 -1.88 11.40 5.07
C LEU A 87 -0.86 12.40 5.62
N SER A 88 0.43 12.17 5.37
CA SER A 88 1.52 12.97 5.92
C SER A 88 1.86 14.16 5.01
N PRO A 89 1.65 15.40 5.46
CA PRO A 89 2.07 16.58 4.72
C PRO A 89 3.60 16.65 4.56
N ASP A 90 4.36 16.12 5.52
CA ASP A 90 5.83 16.11 5.48
C ASP A 90 6.35 15.15 4.41
N MET A 91 5.75 13.96 4.28
CA MET A 91 6.04 13.01 3.20
C MET A 91 5.76 13.65 1.84
N LEU A 92 4.57 14.22 1.65
CA LEU A 92 4.19 14.91 0.41
C LEU A 92 5.10 16.09 0.09
N GLY A 93 5.51 16.84 1.12
CA GLY A 93 6.47 17.93 0.98
C GLY A 93 7.84 17.46 0.48
N ARG A 94 8.33 16.29 0.92
CA ARG A 94 9.56 15.67 0.40
C ARG A 94 9.40 15.21 -1.03
N LEU A 95 8.29 14.51 -1.35
CA LEU A 95 7.97 14.08 -2.69
C LEU A 95 7.93 15.25 -3.67
N ALA A 96 7.24 16.34 -3.31
CA ALA A 96 7.16 17.55 -4.13
C ALA A 96 8.52 18.17 -4.43
N ARG A 97 9.41 18.23 -3.42
CA ARG A 97 10.78 18.76 -3.62
C ARG A 97 11.64 17.84 -4.47
N LYS A 98 11.59 16.53 -4.22
CA LYS A 98 12.37 15.52 -4.94
C LYS A 98 12.02 15.48 -6.42
N HIS A 99 10.75 15.62 -6.75
CA HIS A 99 10.24 15.56 -8.11
C HIS A 99 9.78 16.93 -8.63
N ALA A 100 10.46 18.02 -8.22
CA ALA A 100 10.19 19.36 -8.74
C ALA A 100 10.28 19.37 -10.27
N GLY A 101 9.24 19.89 -10.93
CA GLY A 101 9.13 19.89 -12.39
C GLY A 101 8.43 18.68 -13.00
N LYS A 102 8.08 17.65 -12.23
CA LYS A 102 7.18 16.58 -12.66
C LYS A 102 5.71 17.01 -12.58
N ARG A 103 4.85 16.34 -13.32
CA ARG A 103 3.40 16.60 -13.33
C ARG A 103 2.73 15.91 -12.14
N LEU A 104 2.83 16.54 -10.96
CA LEU A 104 2.31 16.02 -9.71
C LEU A 104 1.04 16.77 -9.28
N THR A 105 0.04 16.02 -8.85
CA THR A 105 -1.11 16.48 -8.06
C THR A 105 -1.07 15.71 -6.73
N LEU A 106 -0.77 16.38 -5.62
CA LEU A 106 -0.62 15.74 -4.31
C LEU A 106 -1.80 16.10 -3.42
N LEU A 107 -2.44 15.08 -2.86
CA LEU A 107 -3.60 15.17 -1.99
C LEU A 107 -3.19 14.72 -0.58
N CYS A 108 -3.15 15.66 0.36
CA CYS A 108 -2.95 15.36 1.78
C CYS A 108 -4.30 14.91 2.37
N ALA A 109 -4.58 13.61 2.32
CA ALA A 109 -5.89 13.07 2.69
C ALA A 109 -5.84 11.56 2.96
N ASP A 110 -6.83 11.07 3.70
CA ASP A 110 -7.12 9.63 3.77
C ASP A 110 -7.67 9.14 2.42
N TYR A 111 -6.98 8.20 1.80
CA TYR A 111 -7.40 7.64 0.51
C TYR A 111 -8.77 6.91 0.59
N PHE A 112 -9.24 6.52 1.78
CA PHE A 112 -10.61 6.04 1.97
C PHE A 112 -11.66 7.15 1.91
N ALA A 113 -11.29 8.39 2.11
CA ALA A 113 -12.19 9.55 2.02
C ALA A 113 -12.11 10.26 0.66
N CYS A 114 -11.07 10.00 -0.14
CA CYS A 114 -10.87 10.67 -1.43
C CYS A 114 -11.87 10.22 -2.49
N ASP A 115 -12.34 11.15 -3.30
CA ASP A 115 -12.96 10.85 -4.58
C ASP A 115 -11.91 10.88 -5.69
N PHE A 116 -11.63 9.71 -6.28
CA PHE A 116 -10.68 9.58 -7.38
C PHE A 116 -11.29 9.91 -8.74
N GLY A 117 -12.61 10.15 -8.81
CA GLY A 117 -13.37 10.33 -10.05
C GLY A 117 -13.57 9.01 -10.81
N GLU A 118 -13.95 9.13 -12.07
CA GLU A 118 -14.25 7.98 -12.93
C GLU A 118 -13.42 8.01 -14.22
N SER A 119 -12.85 6.86 -14.61
CA SER A 119 -12.11 6.67 -15.86
C SER A 119 -11.03 7.74 -16.11
N ARG A 120 -10.28 8.09 -15.08
CA ARG A 120 -9.27 9.16 -15.11
C ARG A 120 -7.85 8.64 -15.32
N PHE A 121 -7.55 7.46 -14.80
CA PHE A 121 -6.19 6.93 -14.73
C PHE A 121 -5.98 5.74 -15.65
N ASP A 122 -4.83 5.69 -16.30
CA ASP A 122 -4.40 4.56 -17.11
C ASP A 122 -3.88 3.43 -16.22
N ALA A 123 -3.26 3.80 -15.09
CA ALA A 123 -2.79 2.86 -14.09
C ALA A 123 -2.96 3.42 -12.67
N ALA A 124 -2.93 2.52 -11.70
CA ALA A 124 -2.79 2.87 -10.29
C ALA A 124 -1.75 1.96 -9.64
N VAL A 125 -1.12 2.45 -8.58
CA VAL A 125 -0.15 1.70 -7.77
C VAL A 125 -0.41 1.91 -6.28
N SER A 126 0.04 0.95 -5.47
CA SER A 126 0.24 1.12 -4.03
C SER A 126 1.43 0.28 -3.59
N PHE A 127 2.23 0.81 -2.67
CA PHE A 127 3.41 0.14 -2.14
C PHE A 127 3.43 0.19 -0.61
N GLU A 128 3.42 -1.00 0.05
CA GLU A 128 3.54 -1.14 1.52
C GLU A 128 2.61 -0.18 2.31
N THR A 129 1.33 -0.08 1.91
CA THR A 129 0.38 0.86 2.53
C THR A 129 -0.97 0.25 2.91
N LEU A 130 -1.35 -0.89 2.32
CA LEU A 130 -2.69 -1.45 2.53
C LEU A 130 -2.75 -2.56 3.58
N HIS A 131 -1.61 -3.11 4.01
CA HIS A 131 -1.56 -4.18 5.00
C HIS A 131 -2.03 -3.77 6.41
N HIS A 132 -2.34 -2.51 6.62
CA HIS A 132 -2.92 -2.00 7.88
C HIS A 132 -4.46 -2.09 7.93
N TRP A 133 -5.10 -2.64 6.90
CA TRP A 133 -6.56 -2.61 6.78
C TRP A 133 -7.19 -3.97 6.60
N PRO A 134 -8.39 -4.20 7.22
CA PRO A 134 -9.13 -5.44 7.04
C PRO A 134 -9.72 -5.55 5.62
N ALA A 135 -10.00 -6.78 5.20
CA ALA A 135 -10.49 -7.14 3.87
C ALA A 135 -11.69 -6.30 3.41
N ALA A 136 -12.67 -6.05 4.28
CA ALA A 136 -13.86 -5.28 3.94
C ALA A 136 -13.53 -3.85 3.51
N ARG A 137 -12.61 -3.17 4.24
CA ARG A 137 -12.16 -1.81 3.91
C ARG A 137 -11.38 -1.80 2.59
N LYS A 138 -10.47 -2.76 2.40
CA LYS A 138 -9.72 -2.91 1.14
C LYS A 138 -10.66 -3.12 -0.05
N THR A 139 -11.65 -4.01 0.06
CA THR A 139 -12.61 -4.27 -1.01
C THR A 139 -13.39 -3.02 -1.40
N GLU A 140 -13.80 -2.19 -0.44
CA GLU A 140 -14.46 -0.91 -0.72
C GLU A 140 -13.54 0.06 -1.47
N LEU A 141 -12.29 0.21 -1.01
CA LEU A 141 -11.28 1.03 -1.69
C LEU A 141 -11.05 0.53 -3.12
N PHE A 142 -10.91 -0.77 -3.31
CA PHE A 142 -10.68 -1.37 -4.63
C PHE A 142 -11.85 -1.15 -5.60
N ARG A 143 -13.11 -1.11 -5.13
CA ARG A 143 -14.27 -0.72 -5.97
C ARG A 143 -14.15 0.72 -6.47
N ARG A 144 -13.71 1.64 -5.60
CA ARG A 144 -13.50 3.05 -5.96
C ARG A 144 -12.32 3.20 -6.90
N LEU A 145 -11.21 2.51 -6.60
CA LEU A 145 -10.03 2.47 -7.45
C LEU A 145 -10.37 1.95 -8.85
N ARG A 146 -11.11 0.84 -8.94
CA ARG A 146 -11.58 0.29 -10.22
C ARG A 146 -12.40 1.29 -11.02
N ARG A 147 -13.28 2.06 -10.40
CA ARG A 147 -14.03 3.13 -11.10
C ARG A 147 -13.12 4.22 -11.63
N ALA A 148 -12.10 4.59 -10.87
CA ALA A 148 -11.14 5.63 -11.24
C ALA A 148 -10.24 5.25 -12.42
N LEU A 149 -9.93 3.96 -12.58
CA LEU A 149 -9.20 3.46 -13.74
C LEU A 149 -10.04 3.56 -15.02
N ARG A 150 -9.41 3.77 -16.16
CA ARG A 150 -10.01 3.65 -17.48
C ARG A 150 -10.33 2.18 -17.82
N PRO A 151 -11.26 1.91 -18.74
CA PRO A 151 -11.42 0.55 -19.28
C PRO A 151 -10.09 0.00 -19.78
N GLY A 152 -9.69 -1.19 -19.32
CA GLY A 152 -8.39 -1.78 -19.59
C GLY A 152 -7.23 -1.21 -18.77
N GLY A 153 -7.50 -0.24 -17.89
CA GLY A 153 -6.49 0.28 -16.95
C GLY A 153 -6.10 -0.76 -15.91
N CYS A 154 -4.86 -0.70 -15.43
CA CYS A 154 -4.30 -1.67 -14.50
C CYS A 154 -4.05 -1.10 -13.11
N TYR A 155 -4.04 -1.97 -12.12
CA TYR A 155 -3.59 -1.70 -10.77
C TYR A 155 -2.48 -2.66 -10.39
N LEU A 156 -1.39 -2.14 -9.85
CA LEU A 156 -0.30 -2.92 -9.27
C LEU A 156 -0.24 -2.64 -7.77
N GLN A 157 -0.35 -3.70 -6.99
CA GLN A 157 -0.16 -3.67 -5.54
C GLN A 157 1.12 -4.42 -5.18
N CYS A 158 2.01 -3.79 -4.46
CA CYS A 158 3.16 -4.44 -3.82
C CYS A 158 3.02 -4.25 -2.33
N ASP A 159 2.77 -5.34 -1.59
CA ASP A 159 2.42 -5.20 -0.19
C ASP A 159 2.81 -6.41 0.64
N TYR A 160 2.95 -6.19 1.95
CA TYR A 160 3.17 -7.24 2.93
C TYR A 160 1.96 -8.18 2.99
N VAL A 161 2.22 -9.49 2.90
CA VAL A 161 1.20 -10.53 2.94
C VAL A 161 1.48 -11.56 4.02
N ALA A 162 0.42 -12.06 4.65
CA ALA A 162 0.51 -13.15 5.60
C ALA A 162 0.84 -14.47 4.89
N THR A 163 1.72 -15.27 5.45
CA THR A 163 2.13 -16.57 4.93
C THR A 163 1.07 -17.65 5.11
N SER A 164 0.13 -17.44 6.03
CA SER A 164 -0.95 -18.38 6.31
C SER A 164 -2.19 -17.67 6.85
N ARG A 165 -3.35 -18.33 6.72
CA ARG A 165 -4.59 -17.85 7.33
C ARG A 165 -4.48 -17.71 8.85
N ALA A 166 -3.74 -18.61 9.49
CA ALA A 166 -3.51 -18.55 10.93
C ALA A 166 -2.74 -17.29 11.35
N MET A 167 -1.78 -16.85 10.55
CA MET A 167 -1.07 -15.59 10.77
C MET A 167 -1.99 -14.39 10.56
N GLU A 168 -2.77 -14.37 9.49
CA GLU A 168 -3.77 -13.34 9.22
C GLU A 168 -4.75 -13.18 10.39
N ASP A 169 -5.38 -14.30 10.83
CA ASP A 169 -6.34 -14.31 11.93
C ASP A 169 -5.69 -13.84 13.25
N ALA A 170 -4.44 -14.24 13.51
CA ALA A 170 -3.70 -13.83 14.71
C ALA A 170 -3.39 -12.32 14.70
N ALA A 171 -3.02 -11.75 13.56
CA ALA A 171 -2.74 -10.33 13.42
C ALA A 171 -3.99 -9.47 13.63
N MET A 172 -5.12 -9.89 13.05
CA MET A 172 -6.42 -9.25 13.26
C MET A 172 -6.86 -9.28 14.71
N ALA A 173 -6.74 -10.44 15.36
CA ALA A 173 -7.09 -10.60 16.77
C ALA A 173 -6.22 -9.74 17.70
N GLU A 174 -4.91 -9.64 17.40
CA GLU A 174 -3.99 -8.81 18.19
C GLU A 174 -4.27 -7.33 18.02
N CYS A 175 -4.56 -6.86 16.81
CA CYS A 175 -4.98 -5.48 16.58
C CYS A 175 -6.24 -5.14 17.38
N ALA A 176 -7.26 -5.99 17.31
CA ALA A 176 -8.51 -5.82 18.08
C ALA A 176 -8.25 -5.77 19.58
N ARG A 177 -7.38 -6.66 20.10
CA ARG A 177 -6.97 -6.67 21.50
C ARG A 177 -6.30 -5.35 21.92
N ARG A 178 -5.33 -4.85 21.12
CA ARG A 178 -4.64 -3.58 21.42
C ARG A 178 -5.60 -2.41 21.36
N ARG A 179 -6.48 -2.34 20.36
CA ARG A 179 -7.52 -1.31 20.27
C ARG A 179 -8.42 -1.29 21.52
N ALA A 180 -8.89 -2.46 21.97
CA ALA A 180 -9.72 -2.56 23.18
C ALA A 180 -8.96 -2.11 24.43
N ARG A 181 -7.69 -2.47 24.58
CA ARG A 181 -6.82 -2.04 25.69
C ARG A 181 -6.63 -0.52 25.72
N ASP A 182 -6.36 0.08 24.55
CA ASP A 182 -5.97 1.48 24.42
C ASP A 182 -7.19 2.42 24.23
N GLY A 183 -8.41 1.86 24.15
CA GLY A 183 -9.64 2.63 23.90
C GLY A 183 -9.69 3.27 22.50
N VAL A 184 -9.04 2.67 21.51
CA VAL A 184 -8.94 3.17 20.13
C VAL A 184 -10.14 2.68 19.31
N PRO A 185 -10.95 3.57 18.70
CA PRO A 185 -12.08 3.20 17.85
C PRO A 185 -11.68 2.31 16.66
N GLU A 186 -12.61 1.47 16.18
CA GLU A 186 -12.35 0.56 15.05
C GLU A 186 -12.03 1.29 13.76
N ASP A 187 -12.61 2.47 13.54
CA ASP A 187 -12.42 3.33 12.37
C ASP A 187 -11.18 4.21 12.44
N ALA A 188 -10.52 4.32 13.59
CA ALA A 188 -9.28 5.08 13.71
C ALA A 188 -8.17 4.45 12.89
N PHE A 189 -7.42 5.30 12.15
CA PHE A 189 -6.27 4.85 11.36
C PHE A 189 -5.03 4.75 12.25
N VAL A 190 -4.65 3.53 12.59
CA VAL A 190 -3.45 3.24 13.41
C VAL A 190 -2.43 2.45 12.61
N HIS A 191 -1.17 2.64 12.96
CA HIS A 191 -0.07 1.84 12.43
C HIS A 191 -0.02 0.49 13.17
N PHE A 192 -0.53 -0.54 12.52
CA PHE A 192 -0.45 -1.93 12.95
C PHE A 192 -0.63 -2.84 11.74
N ASP A 193 0.30 -3.78 11.55
CA ASP A 193 0.28 -4.67 10.40
C ASP A 193 -0.73 -5.80 10.58
N MET A 194 -1.73 -5.81 9.72
CA MET A 194 -2.78 -6.84 9.61
C MET A 194 -2.79 -7.41 8.19
N PRO A 195 -1.67 -8.04 7.76
CA PRO A 195 -1.58 -8.52 6.40
C PRO A 195 -2.63 -9.60 6.14
N LEU A 196 -3.27 -9.53 4.99
CA LEU A 196 -4.07 -10.62 4.47
C LEU A 196 -3.16 -11.63 3.76
N THR A 197 -3.60 -12.87 3.62
CA THR A 197 -2.92 -13.81 2.73
C THR A 197 -3.03 -13.34 1.28
N LEU A 198 -2.06 -13.69 0.44
CA LEU A 198 -2.07 -13.37 -1.00
C LEU A 198 -3.39 -13.79 -1.68
N ALA A 199 -3.90 -14.96 -1.33
CA ALA A 199 -5.18 -15.46 -1.85
C ALA A 199 -6.36 -14.59 -1.41
N HIS A 200 -6.35 -14.05 -0.18
CA HIS A 200 -7.39 -13.17 0.33
C HIS A 200 -7.31 -11.77 -0.28
N GLU A 201 -6.10 -11.21 -0.47
CA GLU A 201 -5.91 -9.96 -1.21
C GLU A 201 -6.50 -10.06 -2.63
N MET A 202 -6.18 -11.14 -3.33
CA MET A 202 -6.73 -11.39 -4.67
C MET A 202 -8.25 -11.53 -4.65
N GLN A 203 -8.82 -12.14 -3.62
CA GLN A 203 -10.27 -12.24 -3.47
C GLN A 203 -10.92 -10.87 -3.28
N CYS A 204 -10.33 -9.98 -2.46
CA CYS A 204 -10.81 -8.60 -2.30
C CYS A 204 -10.86 -7.83 -3.63
N LEU A 205 -9.86 -8.00 -4.48
CA LEU A 205 -9.83 -7.39 -5.83
C LEU A 205 -10.91 -7.98 -6.74
N ARG A 206 -11.14 -9.31 -6.72
CA ARG A 206 -12.23 -9.95 -7.47
C ARG A 206 -13.60 -9.47 -7.00
N ASP A 207 -13.81 -9.38 -5.70
CA ASP A 207 -15.06 -8.90 -5.09
C ASP A 207 -15.31 -7.41 -5.37
N ALA A 208 -14.25 -6.66 -5.66
CA ALA A 208 -14.33 -5.29 -6.16
C ALA A 208 -14.69 -5.20 -7.64
N GLY A 209 -14.69 -6.34 -8.37
CA GLY A 209 -15.12 -6.46 -9.76
C GLY A 209 -14.01 -6.26 -10.80
N PHE A 210 -12.73 -6.36 -10.45
CA PHE A 210 -11.65 -6.39 -11.43
C PHE A 210 -11.80 -7.60 -12.35
N ALA A 211 -11.61 -7.39 -13.66
CA ALA A 211 -11.81 -8.43 -14.68
C ALA A 211 -10.72 -9.51 -14.63
N THR A 212 -9.49 -9.08 -14.37
CA THR A 212 -8.34 -9.98 -14.20
C THR A 212 -7.66 -9.66 -12.88
N VAL A 213 -7.29 -10.67 -12.11
CA VAL A 213 -6.51 -10.57 -10.88
C VAL A 213 -5.48 -11.67 -10.85
N GLU A 214 -4.21 -11.32 -10.92
CA GLU A 214 -3.10 -12.25 -11.06
C GLU A 214 -2.05 -12.03 -9.97
N PRO A 215 -1.52 -13.11 -9.35
CA PRO A 215 -0.34 -13.01 -8.51
C PRO A 215 0.88 -12.90 -9.43
N LEU A 216 1.62 -11.81 -9.31
CA LEU A 216 2.89 -11.64 -10.01
C LEU A 216 4.06 -12.25 -9.23
N GLY A 217 3.82 -12.56 -7.95
CA GLY A 217 4.70 -13.33 -7.09
C GLY A 217 5.56 -12.50 -6.16
N PHE A 218 6.74 -13.02 -5.86
CA PHE A 218 7.70 -12.46 -4.93
C PHE A 218 9.06 -12.32 -5.61
N LEU A 219 9.87 -11.39 -5.15
CA LEU A 219 11.28 -11.35 -5.55
C LEU A 219 12.06 -12.50 -4.89
N PRO A 220 13.14 -12.99 -5.52
CA PRO A 220 13.98 -14.02 -4.92
C PRO A 220 14.52 -13.61 -3.54
N GLY A 221 14.28 -14.47 -2.55
CA GLY A 221 14.70 -14.24 -1.16
C GLY A 221 13.71 -13.43 -0.33
N ASP A 222 12.61 -12.96 -0.92
CA ASP A 222 11.50 -12.32 -0.22
C ASP A 222 10.28 -13.26 -0.25
N GLY A 223 9.73 -13.57 0.92
CA GLY A 223 8.54 -14.41 1.05
C GLY A 223 7.32 -13.65 1.58
N HIS A 224 7.43 -12.33 1.73
CA HIS A 224 6.45 -11.52 2.46
C HIS A 224 5.91 -10.33 1.67
N THR A 225 6.69 -9.75 0.77
CA THR A 225 6.26 -8.61 -0.05
C THR A 225 5.83 -9.09 -1.42
N ALA A 226 4.54 -9.30 -1.60
CA ALA A 226 3.97 -9.83 -2.83
C ALA A 226 3.61 -8.72 -3.82
N MET A 227 3.85 -8.98 -5.12
CA MET A 227 3.34 -8.18 -6.22
C MET A 227 2.06 -8.80 -6.78
N LEU A 228 1.01 -8.00 -6.91
CA LEU A 228 -0.28 -8.33 -7.51
C LEU A 228 -0.59 -7.42 -8.68
N GLY A 229 -1.20 -7.96 -9.72
CA GLY A 229 -1.73 -7.21 -10.85
C GLY A 229 -3.24 -7.39 -10.98
N ALA A 230 -3.96 -6.31 -11.26
CA ALA A 230 -5.39 -6.38 -11.56
C ALA A 230 -5.74 -5.45 -12.73
N VAL A 231 -6.73 -5.84 -13.55
CA VAL A 231 -7.19 -5.07 -14.72
C VAL A 231 -8.68 -4.79 -14.59
N ARG A 232 -9.06 -3.52 -14.87
CA ARG A 232 -10.46 -3.10 -14.89
C ARG A 232 -11.25 -3.73 -16.01
#